data_149b545efca9dbcf724d1077b2d5e1dd
#
_entry.id   149b545efca9dbcf724d1077b2d5e1dd
#
_cell.length_a   1.000
_cell.length_b   1.000
_cell.length_c   1.000
_cell.angle_alpha   90.00
_cell.angle_beta   90.00
_cell.angle_gamma   90.00
#
_symmetry.space_group_name_H-M   'P 1'
#
loop_
_entity.id
_entity.type
_entity.pdbx_description
1 polymer ?
#
loop_
_entity_poly.entity_id
_entity_poly.type
_entity_poly.pdbx_seq_one_letter_code
_entity_poly.pdbx_strand_id
1 'polypeptide(L)'
;MKKQDRNSGYFDNLDNLDKLESLKQEYNEIPVPDAAKARILAGIKEGKHKHSPFLRILRTTSTTAAAAVVALAIITNVSPTIANAMTNLPVIGAITKVVTLRTYEDKTNHFEAKVDIPEIDSAPEAVNRSIEDYANELIAQYEKELRESQGEGSYSLTSTYKVVTDTDKYLCLRIDTTLVMASGTEYTKVFTIDKTTGNIVPLSALFKDRPEMLPAISDNIKEQMKAQMAADSSVTYFIESDMPEWDFKELNGDESFYFNEKGELVITFDETEVAPAYMGAVEFTIPQSVTGNFK
;
A
#
# COMPACT_ATOMS: atom_id res chain seq x y z
N MET A 1 16.49 66.56 3.87
CA MET A 1 16.63 65.32 4.68
C MET A 1 15.26 64.91 5.13
N LYS A 2 14.58 63.98 4.42
CA LYS A 2 13.28 63.43 4.79
C LYS A 2 13.50 62.11 5.48
N LYS A 3 13.09 61.99 6.76
CA LYS A 3 12.95 60.71 7.47
C LYS A 3 11.73 59.99 6.92
N GLN A 4 11.92 58.81 6.43
CA GLN A 4 10.89 57.95 5.90
C GLN A 4 10.41 57.04 7.05
N ASP A 5 9.14 57.16 7.39
CA ASP A 5 8.45 56.37 8.43
C ASP A 5 8.41 54.89 8.06
N ARG A 6 9.03 54.06 8.89
CA ARG A 6 9.06 52.58 8.80
C ARG A 6 8.02 51.94 9.71
N ASN A 7 6.85 52.49 9.84
CA ASN A 7 5.87 51.94 10.81
C ASN A 7 4.51 51.57 10.23
N SER A 8 4.37 51.54 8.88
CA SER A 8 3.08 51.24 8.24
C SER A 8 2.78 49.70 8.11
N GLY A 9 3.79 48.80 8.16
CA GLY A 9 3.57 47.38 7.91
C GLY A 9 3.16 46.56 9.14
N TYR A 10 3.27 47.09 10.34
CA TYR A 10 2.95 46.36 11.58
C TYR A 10 1.48 46.48 12.00
N PHE A 11 0.84 47.59 11.65
CA PHE A 11 -0.56 47.82 11.95
C PHE A 11 -1.51 47.09 11.00
N ASP A 12 -1.13 46.91 9.73
CA ASP A 12 -1.93 46.14 8.75
C ASP A 12 -2.03 44.63 9.11
N ASN A 13 -1.05 44.11 9.87
CA ASN A 13 -1.07 42.72 10.33
C ASN A 13 -1.98 42.48 11.56
N LEU A 14 -2.12 43.45 12.41
CA LEU A 14 -2.98 43.35 13.59
C LEU A 14 -4.47 43.41 13.22
N ASP A 15 -4.84 44.34 12.31
CA ASP A 15 -6.20 44.43 11.79
C ASP A 15 -6.61 43.17 11.02
N ASN A 16 -5.71 42.49 10.37
CA ASN A 16 -5.96 41.21 9.70
C ASN A 16 -6.12 40.04 10.68
N LEU A 17 -5.41 40.03 11.81
CA LEU A 17 -5.53 39.01 12.84
C LEU A 17 -6.88 39.14 13.58
N ASP A 18 -7.28 40.35 13.96
CA ASP A 18 -8.58 40.63 14.60
C ASP A 18 -9.74 40.26 13.65
N LYS A 19 -9.60 40.51 12.36
CA LYS A 19 -10.57 40.15 11.35
C LYS A 19 -10.66 38.63 11.14
N LEU A 20 -9.53 37.93 11.23
CA LEU A 20 -9.47 36.45 11.17
C LEU A 20 -10.12 35.83 12.40
N GLU A 21 -9.89 36.36 13.58
CA GLU A 21 -10.54 35.89 14.81
C GLU A 21 -12.05 36.16 14.78
N SER A 22 -12.50 37.30 14.29
CA SER A 22 -13.92 37.58 14.15
C SER A 22 -14.62 36.67 13.14
N LEU A 23 -13.95 36.36 12.00
CA LEU A 23 -14.46 35.40 11.00
C LEU A 23 -14.50 33.97 11.55
N LYS A 24 -13.52 33.58 12.36
CA LYS A 24 -13.49 32.27 13.03
C LYS A 24 -14.62 32.15 14.06
N GLN A 25 -14.91 33.23 14.76
CA GLN A 25 -16.03 33.26 15.72
C GLN A 25 -17.38 33.21 15.00
N GLU A 26 -17.56 33.99 13.93
CA GLU A 26 -18.74 33.95 13.06
C GLU A 26 -18.94 32.57 12.41
N TYR A 27 -17.87 31.91 11.97
CA TYR A 27 -17.92 30.56 11.44
C TYR A 27 -18.36 29.51 12.49
N ASN A 28 -17.89 29.64 13.74
CA ASN A 28 -18.24 28.73 14.82
C ASN A 28 -19.69 28.95 15.33
N GLU A 29 -20.28 30.13 15.07
CA GLU A 29 -21.66 30.46 15.41
C GLU A 29 -22.68 29.99 14.35
N ILE A 30 -22.21 29.51 13.17
CA ILE A 30 -23.09 28.95 12.14
C ILE A 30 -23.77 27.69 12.70
N PRO A 31 -25.08 27.67 12.88
CA PRO A 31 -25.75 26.50 13.42
C PRO A 31 -25.67 25.34 12.42
N VAL A 32 -25.04 24.25 12.82
CA VAL A 32 -25.05 23.02 12.03
C VAL A 32 -26.44 22.41 12.11
N PRO A 33 -27.18 22.30 10.99
CA PRO A 33 -28.51 21.71 11.01
C PRO A 33 -28.48 20.29 11.57
N ASP A 34 -29.44 19.95 12.44
CA ASP A 34 -29.52 18.58 13.03
C ASP A 34 -29.54 17.47 11.96
N ALA A 35 -30.09 17.78 10.77
CA ALA A 35 -30.09 16.88 9.63
C ALA A 35 -28.69 16.67 9.00
N ALA A 36 -27.71 17.56 9.23
CA ALA A 36 -26.39 17.44 8.64
C ALA A 36 -25.63 16.26 9.25
N LYS A 37 -25.67 16.10 10.56
CA LYS A 37 -25.06 14.96 11.26
C LYS A 37 -25.67 13.63 10.81
N ALA A 38 -26.99 13.60 10.65
CA ALA A 38 -27.70 12.42 10.15
C ALA A 38 -27.34 12.09 8.68
N ARG A 39 -27.16 13.12 7.82
CA ARG A 39 -26.74 12.96 6.43
C ARG A 39 -25.29 12.49 6.32
N ILE A 40 -24.39 13.02 7.14
CA ILE A 40 -22.99 12.58 7.21
C ILE A 40 -22.94 11.11 7.64
N LEU A 41 -23.66 10.73 8.71
CA LEU A 41 -23.72 9.35 9.17
C LEU A 41 -24.38 8.41 8.14
N ALA A 42 -25.39 8.88 7.41
CA ALA A 42 -26.00 8.12 6.31
C ALA A 42 -25.03 7.96 5.13
N GLY A 43 -24.30 9.01 4.74
CA GLY A 43 -23.26 8.96 3.70
C GLY A 43 -22.11 8.03 4.07
N ILE A 44 -21.68 8.05 5.33
CA ILE A 44 -20.69 7.09 5.87
C ILE A 44 -21.22 5.65 5.81
N LYS A 45 -22.51 5.45 6.14
CA LYS A 45 -23.13 4.12 6.09
C LYS A 45 -23.34 3.63 4.66
N GLU A 46 -23.68 4.49 3.72
CA GLU A 46 -23.74 4.15 2.28
C GLU A 46 -22.34 3.93 1.68
N GLY A 47 -21.34 4.70 2.11
CA GLY A 47 -19.93 4.51 1.74
C GLY A 47 -19.38 3.17 2.21
N LYS A 48 -19.85 2.64 3.35
CA LYS A 48 -19.45 1.30 3.87
C LYS A 48 -19.83 0.15 2.93
N HIS A 49 -20.79 0.32 2.04
CA HIS A 49 -21.16 -0.70 1.04
C HIS A 49 -20.41 -0.57 -0.29
N LYS A 50 -19.69 0.51 -0.48
CA LYS A 50 -18.81 0.70 -1.63
C LYS A 50 -17.35 0.58 -1.19
N HIS A 51 -16.93 -0.60 -0.72
CA HIS A 51 -15.53 -0.95 -0.88
C HIS A 51 -15.20 -0.79 -2.35
N SER A 52 -14.26 0.09 -2.67
CA SER A 52 -13.78 0.23 -4.05
C SER A 52 -13.51 -1.19 -4.56
N PRO A 53 -14.09 -1.60 -5.70
CA PRO A 53 -13.79 -2.91 -6.28
C PRO A 53 -12.29 -3.09 -6.50
N PHE A 54 -11.57 -1.99 -6.64
CA PHE A 54 -10.13 -1.91 -6.76
C PHE A 54 -9.39 -2.48 -5.51
N LEU A 55 -9.77 -2.10 -4.29
CA LEU A 55 -9.21 -2.69 -3.07
C LEU A 55 -9.48 -4.20 -2.95
N ARG A 56 -10.62 -4.64 -3.45
CA ARG A 56 -10.98 -6.05 -3.42
C ARG A 56 -10.18 -6.87 -4.42
N ILE A 57 -9.89 -6.31 -5.60
CA ILE A 57 -9.06 -6.92 -6.64
C ILE A 57 -7.62 -7.00 -6.15
N LEU A 58 -7.07 -5.91 -5.61
CA LEU A 58 -5.71 -5.90 -5.06
C LEU A 58 -5.52 -6.93 -3.91
N ARG A 59 -6.56 -7.13 -3.08
CA ARG A 59 -6.54 -8.14 -2.01
C ARG A 59 -6.71 -9.57 -2.51
N THR A 60 -7.56 -9.80 -3.53
CA THR A 60 -7.78 -11.15 -4.07
C THR A 60 -6.61 -11.67 -4.89
N THR A 61 -5.82 -10.79 -5.51
CA THR A 61 -4.61 -11.23 -6.25
C THR A 61 -3.52 -11.75 -5.32
N SER A 62 -3.40 -11.20 -4.10
CA SER A 62 -2.46 -11.73 -3.11
C SER A 62 -2.86 -13.14 -2.66
N THR A 63 -4.16 -13.41 -2.51
CA THR A 63 -4.66 -14.75 -2.14
C THR A 63 -4.51 -15.76 -3.27
N THR A 64 -4.62 -15.35 -4.54
CA THR A 64 -4.49 -16.28 -5.67
C THR A 64 -3.04 -16.71 -5.87
N ALA A 65 -2.08 -15.79 -5.71
CA ALA A 65 -0.65 -16.13 -5.75
C ALA A 65 -0.24 -17.01 -4.54
N ALA A 66 -0.75 -16.69 -3.34
CA ALA A 66 -0.55 -17.51 -2.14
C ALA A 66 -1.20 -18.89 -2.27
N ALA A 67 -2.41 -18.98 -2.86
CA ALA A 67 -3.08 -20.25 -3.11
C ALA A 67 -2.30 -21.12 -4.12
N ALA A 68 -1.68 -20.53 -5.13
CA ALA A 68 -0.83 -21.26 -6.08
C ALA A 68 0.44 -21.80 -5.42
N VAL A 69 1.07 -21.02 -4.54
CA VAL A 69 2.25 -21.46 -3.77
C VAL A 69 1.88 -22.53 -2.75
N VAL A 70 0.74 -22.39 -2.06
CA VAL A 70 0.24 -23.40 -1.14
C VAL A 70 -0.18 -24.68 -1.89
N ALA A 71 -0.82 -24.56 -3.06
CA ALA A 71 -1.16 -25.70 -3.90
C ALA A 71 0.10 -26.45 -4.39
N LEU A 72 1.15 -25.72 -4.80
CA LEU A 72 2.45 -26.30 -5.15
C LEU A 72 3.10 -26.99 -3.94
N ALA A 73 3.07 -26.37 -2.75
CA ALA A 73 3.61 -26.99 -1.54
C ALA A 73 2.83 -28.25 -1.10
N ILE A 74 1.52 -28.29 -1.31
CA ILE A 74 0.68 -29.47 -1.03
C ILE A 74 0.98 -30.58 -2.04
N ILE A 75 1.14 -30.25 -3.32
CA ILE A 75 1.44 -31.21 -4.38
C ILE A 75 2.83 -31.84 -4.18
N THR A 76 3.84 -31.08 -3.75
CA THR A 76 5.18 -31.60 -3.47
C THR A 76 5.24 -32.54 -2.27
N ASN A 77 4.36 -32.36 -1.29
CA ASN A 77 4.27 -33.26 -0.14
C ASN A 77 3.51 -34.55 -0.42
N VAL A 78 2.78 -34.66 -1.55
CA VAL A 78 1.91 -35.79 -1.87
C VAL A 78 2.50 -36.73 -2.93
N SER A 79 3.50 -36.28 -3.73
CA SER A 79 4.08 -37.11 -4.80
C SER A 79 5.61 -37.01 -4.87
N PRO A 80 6.35 -38.11 -4.62
CA PRO A 80 7.81 -38.15 -4.76
C PRO A 80 8.31 -37.79 -6.17
N THR A 81 7.47 -38.00 -7.19
CA THR A 81 7.80 -37.72 -8.59
C THR A 81 7.82 -36.21 -8.89
N ILE A 82 6.93 -35.46 -8.22
CA ILE A 82 6.88 -33.99 -8.36
C ILE A 82 7.98 -33.34 -7.53
N ALA A 83 8.28 -33.86 -6.34
CA ALA A 83 9.41 -33.40 -5.54
C ALA A 83 10.75 -33.55 -6.30
N ASN A 84 10.95 -34.66 -7.04
CA ASN A 84 12.13 -34.84 -7.87
C ASN A 84 12.18 -33.94 -9.11
N ALA A 85 11.05 -33.53 -9.66
CA ALA A 85 11.01 -32.57 -10.75
C ALA A 85 11.36 -31.14 -10.27
N MET A 86 11.06 -30.80 -9.01
CA MET A 86 11.38 -29.49 -8.42
C MET A 86 12.83 -29.40 -7.92
N THR A 87 13.50 -30.51 -7.63
CA THR A 87 14.94 -30.52 -7.29
C THR A 87 15.86 -30.20 -8.47
N ASN A 88 15.33 -30.21 -9.70
CA ASN A 88 16.03 -29.84 -10.93
C ASN A 88 15.64 -28.45 -11.46
N LEU A 89 14.93 -27.65 -10.69
CA LEU A 89 14.78 -26.22 -11.03
C LEU A 89 16.19 -25.62 -10.97
N PRO A 90 16.66 -24.91 -12.01
CA PRO A 90 17.93 -24.22 -11.93
C PRO A 90 17.86 -23.31 -10.70
N VAL A 91 18.81 -23.51 -9.78
CA VAL A 91 19.10 -22.49 -8.75
C VAL A 91 19.14 -21.18 -9.54
N ILE A 92 18.27 -20.24 -9.21
CA ILE A 92 18.26 -18.94 -9.88
C ILE A 92 19.53 -18.23 -9.42
N GLY A 93 20.65 -18.73 -9.93
CA GLY A 93 21.96 -18.14 -9.78
C GLY A 93 21.93 -16.82 -10.53
N ALA A 94 21.96 -15.73 -9.79
CA ALA A 94 21.94 -14.36 -10.31
C ALA A 94 20.65 -14.00 -11.08
N ILE A 95 19.53 -13.82 -10.36
CA ILE A 95 18.53 -12.87 -10.82
C ILE A 95 19.25 -11.52 -10.87
N THR A 96 19.66 -11.11 -12.05
CA THR A 96 20.57 -9.99 -12.20
C THR A 96 19.88 -8.74 -12.72
N LYS A 97 18.63 -8.85 -13.19
CA LYS A 97 17.99 -7.71 -13.83
C LYS A 97 16.46 -7.77 -13.79
N VAL A 98 15.87 -6.70 -13.32
CA VAL A 98 14.46 -6.39 -13.54
C VAL A 98 14.40 -5.37 -14.67
N VAL A 99 13.59 -5.64 -15.68
CA VAL A 99 13.41 -4.79 -16.86
C VAL A 99 11.93 -4.47 -17.06
N THR A 100 11.63 -3.37 -17.73
CA THR A 100 10.27 -3.12 -18.19
C THR A 100 10.00 -4.00 -19.41
N LEU A 101 9.10 -4.99 -19.25
CA LEU A 101 8.64 -5.84 -20.35
C LEU A 101 7.85 -4.99 -21.37
N ARG A 102 6.91 -4.21 -20.88
CA ARG A 102 6.10 -3.26 -21.66
C ARG A 102 5.53 -2.18 -20.75
N THR A 103 5.16 -1.05 -21.35
CA THR A 103 4.38 -0.01 -20.68
C THR A 103 3.02 0.07 -21.35
N TYR A 104 1.95 0.03 -20.56
CA TYR A 104 0.61 0.39 -21.02
C TYR A 104 0.44 1.90 -20.86
N GLU A 105 0.06 2.58 -21.92
CA GLU A 105 -0.25 4.01 -21.90
C GLU A 105 -1.60 4.23 -22.62
N ASP A 106 -2.49 4.98 -21.98
CA ASP A 106 -3.71 5.49 -22.57
C ASP A 106 -3.92 6.95 -22.17
N LYS A 107 -4.46 7.72 -23.09
CA LYS A 107 -4.86 9.10 -22.85
C LYS A 107 -6.10 9.43 -23.65
N THR A 108 -7.25 9.41 -23.00
CA THR A 108 -8.54 9.64 -23.61
C THR A 108 -9.30 10.72 -22.82
N ASN A 109 -9.46 11.94 -23.39
CA ASN A 109 -10.09 13.08 -22.73
C ASN A 109 -9.38 13.45 -21.40
N HIS A 110 -10.08 13.24 -20.27
CA HIS A 110 -9.56 13.47 -18.91
C HIS A 110 -9.15 12.17 -18.21
N PHE A 111 -9.04 11.08 -18.97
CA PHE A 111 -8.56 9.78 -18.52
C PHE A 111 -7.13 9.58 -18.97
N GLU A 112 -6.27 9.19 -18.06
CA GLU A 112 -4.86 8.94 -18.34
C GLU A 112 -4.39 7.71 -17.57
N ALA A 113 -3.71 6.79 -18.25
CA ALA A 113 -3.07 5.66 -17.60
C ALA A 113 -1.63 5.51 -18.08
N LYS A 114 -0.74 5.20 -17.14
CA LYS A 114 0.62 4.76 -17.40
C LYS A 114 0.98 3.66 -16.43
N VAL A 115 1.11 2.44 -16.93
CA VAL A 115 1.44 1.25 -16.14
C VAL A 115 2.69 0.60 -16.69
N ASP A 116 3.79 0.68 -15.96
CA ASP A 116 5.02 -0.03 -16.27
C ASP A 116 4.90 -1.47 -15.76
N ILE A 117 5.06 -2.43 -16.66
CA ILE A 117 4.95 -3.86 -16.36
C ILE A 117 6.35 -4.45 -16.33
N PRO A 118 6.87 -4.80 -15.13
CA PRO A 118 8.20 -5.36 -15.01
C PRO A 118 8.24 -6.86 -15.34
N GLU A 119 9.39 -7.29 -15.82
CA GLU A 119 9.78 -8.70 -15.93
C GLU A 119 11.11 -8.91 -15.21
N ILE A 120 11.22 -10.01 -14.50
CA ILE A 120 12.44 -10.43 -13.83
C ILE A 120 13.14 -11.42 -14.72
N ASP A 121 14.31 -11.02 -15.26
CA ASP A 121 15.13 -11.89 -16.10
C ASP A 121 15.54 -13.15 -15.33
N SER A 122 15.41 -14.30 -15.99
CA SER A 122 15.69 -15.63 -15.43
C SER A 122 14.79 -16.07 -14.27
N ALA A 123 13.74 -15.34 -13.91
CA ALA A 123 12.74 -15.84 -12.96
C ALA A 123 11.84 -16.91 -13.60
N PRO A 124 11.27 -17.82 -12.80
CA PRO A 124 10.25 -18.75 -13.29
C PRO A 124 9.09 -18.01 -13.94
N GLU A 125 8.54 -18.58 -15.04
CA GLU A 125 7.40 -18.01 -15.76
C GLU A 125 6.21 -17.69 -14.84
N ALA A 126 5.97 -18.51 -13.82
CA ALA A 126 4.90 -18.31 -12.87
C ALA A 126 5.04 -16.99 -12.06
N VAL A 127 6.29 -16.58 -11.75
CA VAL A 127 6.56 -15.31 -11.06
C VAL A 127 6.24 -14.14 -11.97
N ASN A 128 6.80 -14.14 -13.19
CA ASN A 128 6.56 -13.07 -14.15
C ASN A 128 5.07 -12.97 -14.53
N ARG A 129 4.41 -14.12 -14.66
CA ARG A 129 2.95 -14.15 -14.88
C ARG A 129 2.18 -13.49 -13.72
N SER A 130 2.53 -13.78 -12.45
CA SER A 130 1.87 -13.15 -11.30
C SER A 130 2.04 -11.63 -11.28
N ILE A 131 3.22 -11.14 -11.69
CA ILE A 131 3.51 -9.71 -11.81
C ILE A 131 2.68 -9.09 -12.95
N GLU A 132 2.65 -9.75 -14.10
CA GLU A 132 1.87 -9.31 -15.26
C GLU A 132 0.36 -9.35 -14.99
N ASP A 133 -0.15 -10.39 -14.32
CA ASP A 133 -1.55 -10.50 -13.93
C ASP A 133 -1.98 -9.33 -13.04
N TYR A 134 -1.16 -8.98 -12.04
CA TYR A 134 -1.39 -7.80 -11.20
C TYR A 134 -1.48 -6.51 -12.02
N ALA A 135 -0.55 -6.28 -12.94
CA ALA A 135 -0.56 -5.12 -13.81
C ALA A 135 -1.78 -5.10 -14.75
N ASN A 136 -2.15 -6.26 -15.30
CA ASN A 136 -3.33 -6.40 -16.16
C ASN A 136 -4.63 -6.13 -15.39
N GLU A 137 -4.71 -6.47 -14.09
CA GLU A 137 -5.87 -6.13 -13.25
C GLU A 137 -5.99 -4.61 -13.04
N LEU A 138 -4.88 -3.90 -12.84
CA LEU A 138 -4.87 -2.43 -12.78
C LEU A 138 -5.39 -1.82 -14.09
N ILE A 139 -4.91 -2.33 -15.23
CA ILE A 139 -5.33 -1.88 -16.55
C ILE A 139 -6.82 -2.16 -16.78
N ALA A 140 -7.28 -3.37 -16.46
CA ALA A 140 -8.67 -3.76 -16.62
C ALA A 140 -9.62 -2.90 -15.78
N GLN A 141 -9.21 -2.52 -14.57
CA GLN A 141 -9.98 -1.61 -13.73
C GLN A 141 -10.04 -0.20 -14.35
N TYR A 142 -8.92 0.34 -14.84
CA TYR A 142 -8.88 1.61 -15.55
C TYR A 142 -9.83 1.60 -16.77
N GLU A 143 -9.73 0.60 -17.60
CA GLU A 143 -10.59 0.47 -18.79
C GLU A 143 -12.07 0.30 -18.44
N LYS A 144 -12.37 -0.33 -17.31
CA LYS A 144 -13.74 -0.45 -16.80
C LYS A 144 -14.28 0.93 -16.40
N GLU A 145 -13.54 1.70 -15.61
CA GLU A 145 -13.94 3.05 -15.21
C GLU A 145 -14.12 3.96 -16.42
N LEU A 146 -13.23 3.89 -17.41
CA LEU A 146 -13.36 4.64 -18.67
C LEU A 146 -14.66 4.31 -19.42
N ARG A 147 -15.04 3.02 -19.46
CA ARG A 147 -16.30 2.58 -20.12
C ARG A 147 -17.53 2.98 -19.31
N GLU A 148 -17.52 2.79 -17.99
CA GLU A 148 -18.67 3.04 -17.11
C GLU A 148 -18.97 4.53 -16.95
N SER A 149 -17.94 5.37 -16.93
CA SER A 149 -18.07 6.84 -16.86
C SER A 149 -18.55 7.46 -18.18
N GLN A 150 -18.55 6.72 -19.29
CA GLN A 150 -18.81 7.23 -20.65
C GLN A 150 -17.90 8.40 -21.05
N GLY A 151 -16.72 8.47 -20.44
CA GLY A 151 -15.75 9.55 -20.63
C GLY A 151 -16.05 10.82 -19.84
N GLU A 152 -17.01 10.80 -18.92
CA GLU A 152 -17.25 11.90 -17.99
C GLU A 152 -16.37 11.76 -16.74
N GLY A 153 -15.95 12.90 -16.16
CA GLY A 153 -15.06 12.93 -15.00
C GLY A 153 -13.60 12.96 -15.37
N SER A 154 -12.74 12.69 -14.38
CA SER A 154 -11.29 12.61 -14.53
C SER A 154 -10.77 11.39 -13.78
N TYR A 155 -9.85 10.66 -14.39
CA TYR A 155 -9.24 9.47 -13.82
C TYR A 155 -7.80 9.33 -14.30
N SER A 156 -6.87 9.21 -13.36
CA SER A 156 -5.47 8.97 -13.68
C SER A 156 -4.96 7.76 -12.92
N LEU A 157 -4.30 6.85 -13.64
CA LEU A 157 -3.65 5.66 -13.08
C LEU A 157 -2.17 5.70 -13.43
N THR A 158 -1.30 5.74 -12.43
CA THR A 158 0.14 5.63 -12.64
C THR A 158 0.67 4.48 -11.81
N SER A 159 1.39 3.55 -12.42
CA SER A 159 2.04 2.45 -11.74
C SER A 159 3.49 2.35 -12.19
N THR A 160 4.40 2.35 -11.23
CA THR A 160 5.85 2.25 -11.42
C THR A 160 6.42 1.17 -10.50
N TYR A 161 7.63 0.72 -10.80
CA TYR A 161 8.27 -0.32 -9.98
C TYR A 161 9.71 0.01 -9.61
N LYS A 162 10.19 -0.64 -8.55
CA LYS A 162 11.60 -0.60 -8.13
C LYS A 162 11.97 -1.88 -7.39
N VAL A 163 13.25 -2.25 -7.46
CA VAL A 163 13.81 -3.29 -6.61
C VAL A 163 14.16 -2.67 -5.26
N VAL A 164 13.56 -3.16 -4.18
CA VAL A 164 13.78 -2.65 -2.81
C VAL A 164 14.63 -3.59 -1.95
N THR A 165 14.79 -4.85 -2.40
CA THR A 165 15.70 -5.82 -1.79
C THR A 165 16.35 -6.64 -2.88
N ASP A 166 17.66 -6.79 -2.82
CA ASP A 166 18.42 -7.71 -3.68
C ASP A 166 19.57 -8.32 -2.86
N THR A 167 19.31 -9.47 -2.26
CA THR A 167 20.27 -10.23 -1.46
C THR A 167 20.53 -11.59 -2.11
N ASP A 168 21.43 -12.39 -1.56
CA ASP A 168 21.66 -13.76 -2.03
C ASP A 168 20.39 -14.63 -1.94
N LYS A 169 19.52 -14.34 -0.97
CA LYS A 169 18.33 -15.14 -0.68
C LYS A 169 17.04 -14.56 -1.28
N TYR A 170 16.85 -13.24 -1.20
CA TYR A 170 15.59 -12.60 -1.59
C TYR A 170 15.80 -11.50 -2.62
N LEU A 171 14.89 -11.46 -3.59
CA LEU A 171 14.61 -10.29 -4.43
C LEU A 171 13.22 -9.77 -4.09
N CYS A 172 13.10 -8.48 -3.73
CA CYS A 172 11.79 -7.86 -3.53
C CYS A 172 11.56 -6.78 -4.59
N LEU A 173 10.55 -7.01 -5.43
CA LEU A 173 10.08 -6.08 -6.44
C LEU A 173 8.87 -5.33 -5.88
N ARG A 174 8.99 -4.02 -5.69
CA ARG A 174 7.91 -3.14 -5.25
C ARG A 174 7.28 -2.45 -6.44
N ILE A 175 5.96 -2.45 -6.49
CA ILE A 175 5.14 -1.70 -7.45
C ILE A 175 4.35 -0.68 -6.65
N ASP A 176 4.58 0.59 -6.95
CA ASP A 176 3.86 1.73 -6.38
C ASP A 176 2.82 2.20 -7.40
N THR A 177 1.56 2.27 -7.01
CA THR A 177 0.43 2.65 -7.86
C THR A 177 -0.29 3.84 -7.24
N THR A 178 -0.46 4.89 -8.03
CA THR A 178 -1.27 6.06 -7.66
C THR A 178 -2.50 6.12 -8.56
N LEU A 179 -3.66 6.21 -7.94
CA LEU A 179 -4.95 6.38 -8.57
C LEU A 179 -5.50 7.75 -8.20
N VAL A 180 -5.82 8.57 -9.18
CA VAL A 180 -6.40 9.91 -8.95
C VAL A 180 -7.77 9.98 -9.61
N MET A 181 -8.79 10.28 -8.80
CA MET A 181 -10.15 10.61 -9.23
C MET A 181 -10.47 12.03 -8.74
N ALA A 182 -11.30 12.16 -7.69
CA ALA A 182 -11.49 13.41 -6.96
C ALA A 182 -10.36 13.66 -5.96
N SER A 183 -9.72 12.59 -5.47
CA SER A 183 -8.53 12.60 -4.62
C SER A 183 -7.56 11.53 -5.10
N GLY A 184 -6.29 11.65 -4.73
CA GLY A 184 -5.30 10.59 -4.94
C GLY A 184 -5.49 9.45 -3.95
N THR A 185 -5.16 8.22 -4.35
CA THR A 185 -5.06 7.04 -3.48
C THR A 185 -3.82 6.25 -3.88
N GLU A 186 -3.03 5.84 -2.88
CA GLU A 186 -1.78 5.14 -3.07
C GLU A 186 -1.88 3.67 -2.66
N TYR A 187 -1.35 2.79 -3.50
CA TYR A 187 -1.26 1.34 -3.26
C TYR A 187 0.17 0.87 -3.43
N THR A 188 0.58 -0.06 -2.59
CA THR A 188 1.91 -0.64 -2.64
C THR A 188 1.82 -2.17 -2.69
N LYS A 189 2.31 -2.77 -3.77
CA LYS A 189 2.45 -4.22 -3.89
C LYS A 189 3.91 -4.61 -3.91
N VAL A 190 4.29 -5.57 -3.06
CA VAL A 190 5.65 -6.13 -3.08
C VAL A 190 5.58 -7.61 -3.42
N PHE A 191 6.33 -8.00 -4.44
CA PHE A 191 6.58 -9.40 -4.77
C PHE A 191 7.93 -9.77 -4.15
N THR A 192 7.89 -10.54 -3.07
CA THR A 192 9.10 -11.09 -2.44
C THR A 192 9.37 -12.47 -3.01
N ILE A 193 10.50 -12.62 -3.70
CA ILE A 193 10.92 -13.84 -4.37
C ILE A 193 12.10 -14.46 -3.61
N ASP A 194 11.97 -15.73 -3.23
CA ASP A 194 13.08 -16.55 -2.73
C ASP A 194 13.92 -17.02 -3.92
N LYS A 195 15.15 -16.53 -4.01
CA LYS A 195 16.07 -16.86 -5.11
C LYS A 195 16.52 -18.32 -5.14
N THR A 196 16.40 -19.02 -3.99
CA THR A 196 16.76 -20.42 -3.90
C THR A 196 15.70 -21.31 -4.53
N THR A 197 14.42 -20.99 -4.27
CA THR A 197 13.28 -21.77 -4.75
C THR A 197 12.66 -21.21 -6.02
N GLY A 198 12.91 -19.93 -6.32
CA GLY A 198 12.28 -19.21 -7.41
C GLY A 198 10.80 -18.90 -7.19
N ASN A 199 10.30 -18.96 -5.97
CA ASN A 199 8.89 -18.76 -5.67
C ASN A 199 8.65 -17.40 -5.02
N ILE A 200 7.44 -16.86 -5.23
CA ILE A 200 6.93 -15.73 -4.44
C ILE A 200 6.63 -16.26 -3.03
N VAL A 201 7.11 -15.53 -2.02
CA VAL A 201 6.96 -15.87 -0.60
C VAL A 201 5.95 -14.93 0.03
N PRO A 202 4.78 -15.42 0.48
CA PRO A 202 3.87 -14.61 1.30
C PRO A 202 4.43 -14.44 2.72
N LEU A 203 4.01 -13.38 3.42
CA LEU A 203 4.48 -13.09 4.78
C LEU A 203 4.26 -14.28 5.73
N SER A 204 3.11 -14.94 5.65
CA SER A 204 2.80 -16.13 6.44
C SER A 204 3.79 -17.27 6.25
N ALA A 205 4.34 -17.44 5.04
CA ALA A 205 5.32 -18.51 4.76
C ALA A 205 6.68 -18.25 5.40
N LEU A 206 7.07 -16.99 5.62
CA LEU A 206 8.31 -16.65 6.37
C LEU A 206 8.30 -17.21 7.79
N PHE A 207 7.13 -17.32 8.38
CA PHE A 207 6.93 -17.70 9.77
C PHE A 207 6.19 -19.02 9.94
N LYS A 208 6.18 -19.87 8.90
CA LYS A 208 5.49 -21.17 8.92
C LYS A 208 5.84 -22.01 10.14
N ASP A 209 7.13 -22.03 10.53
CA ASP A 209 7.63 -22.80 11.67
C ASP A 209 7.62 -22.00 13.00
N ARG A 210 7.17 -20.76 12.97
CA ARG A 210 7.08 -19.85 14.11
C ARG A 210 5.78 -19.04 14.08
N PRO A 211 4.62 -19.68 14.21
CA PRO A 211 3.32 -19.02 14.03
C PRO A 211 3.06 -17.88 15.02
N GLU A 212 3.75 -17.89 16.17
CA GLU A 212 3.70 -16.83 17.18
C GLU A 212 4.31 -15.49 16.70
N MET A 213 5.02 -15.50 15.57
CA MET A 213 5.70 -14.30 15.10
C MET A 213 4.74 -13.26 14.53
N LEU A 214 3.68 -13.66 13.82
CA LEU A 214 2.73 -12.68 13.27
C LEU A 214 2.02 -11.88 14.37
N PRO A 215 1.52 -12.49 15.45
CA PRO A 215 1.05 -11.73 16.62
C PRO A 215 2.12 -10.80 17.23
N ALA A 216 3.36 -11.27 17.41
CA ALA A 216 4.43 -10.46 17.98
C ALA A 216 4.79 -9.25 17.09
N ILE A 217 4.80 -9.42 15.77
CA ILE A 217 5.00 -8.33 14.81
C ILE A 217 3.82 -7.36 14.87
N SER A 218 2.59 -7.86 14.94
CA SER A 218 1.38 -7.04 15.05
C SER A 218 1.41 -6.16 16.30
N ASP A 219 1.82 -6.72 17.44
CA ASP A 219 1.95 -5.96 18.68
C ASP A 219 3.07 -4.91 18.59
N ASN A 220 4.18 -5.24 17.94
CA ASN A 220 5.25 -4.26 17.69
C ASN A 220 4.79 -3.11 16.80
N ILE A 221 4.00 -3.39 15.74
CA ILE A 221 3.40 -2.36 14.88
C ILE A 221 2.49 -1.45 15.71
N LYS A 222 1.62 -2.01 16.56
CA LYS A 222 0.75 -1.21 17.45
C LYS A 222 1.53 -0.33 18.41
N GLU A 223 2.65 -0.82 18.96
CA GLU A 223 3.54 -0.02 19.81
C GLU A 223 4.17 1.13 19.02
N GLN A 224 4.63 0.87 17.79
CA GLN A 224 5.17 1.93 16.92
C GLN A 224 4.08 2.97 16.57
N MET A 225 2.87 2.56 16.24
CA MET A 225 1.73 3.46 15.96
C MET A 225 1.48 4.39 17.17
N LYS A 226 1.37 3.83 18.38
CA LYS A 226 1.17 4.60 19.63
C LYS A 226 2.32 5.58 19.88
N ALA A 227 3.55 5.12 19.70
CA ALA A 227 4.73 5.97 19.92
C ALA A 227 4.80 7.13 18.92
N GLN A 228 4.49 6.90 17.65
CA GLN A 228 4.49 7.93 16.61
C GLN A 228 3.37 8.96 16.84
N MET A 229 2.15 8.53 17.18
CA MET A 229 1.05 9.43 17.54
C MET A 229 1.34 10.25 18.80
N ALA A 230 2.04 9.69 19.77
CA ALA A 230 2.45 10.42 20.97
C ALA A 230 3.56 11.44 20.69
N ALA A 231 4.41 11.19 19.70
CA ALA A 231 5.51 12.07 19.32
C ALA A 231 5.09 13.20 18.40
N ASP A 232 4.08 12.98 17.54
CA ASP A 232 3.59 13.93 16.55
C ASP A 232 2.06 13.91 16.45
N SER A 233 1.42 15.00 16.85
CA SER A 233 -0.05 15.14 16.83
C SER A 233 -0.66 15.18 15.42
N SER A 234 0.15 15.32 14.37
CA SER A 234 -0.30 15.23 12.97
C SER A 234 -0.37 13.79 12.47
N VAL A 235 0.24 12.84 13.17
CA VAL A 235 0.23 11.41 12.86
C VAL A 235 -0.99 10.76 13.49
N THR A 236 -1.73 9.97 12.71
CA THR A 236 -2.90 9.23 13.19
C THR A 236 -2.92 7.83 12.57
N TYR A 237 -3.13 6.83 13.40
CA TYR A 237 -3.38 5.46 12.99
C TYR A 237 -4.72 4.97 13.52
N PHE A 238 -5.32 4.02 12.82
CA PHE A 238 -6.55 3.36 13.27
C PHE A 238 -6.21 2.29 14.32
N ILE A 239 -6.13 2.72 15.55
CA ILE A 239 -5.85 1.88 16.71
C ILE A 239 -6.54 2.47 17.94
N GLU A 240 -7.34 1.67 18.66
CA GLU A 240 -8.10 2.11 19.82
C GLU A 240 -8.94 3.37 19.53
N SER A 241 -9.49 3.45 18.31
CA SER A 241 -10.23 4.61 17.80
C SER A 241 -11.72 4.55 18.14
N ASP A 242 -12.41 5.66 17.89
CA ASP A 242 -13.88 5.73 18.02
C ASP A 242 -14.63 4.85 16.98
N MET A 243 -13.90 4.25 16.04
CA MET A 243 -14.39 3.34 15.00
C MET A 243 -13.65 2.00 15.05
N PRO A 244 -13.92 1.14 16.04
CA PRO A 244 -13.16 -0.08 16.29
C PRO A 244 -13.13 -1.08 15.13
N GLU A 245 -14.08 -0.97 14.20
CA GLU A 245 -14.13 -1.82 13.00
C GLU A 245 -13.05 -1.48 11.98
N TRP A 246 -12.43 -0.31 12.07
CA TRP A 246 -11.33 0.15 11.21
C TRP A 246 -9.96 -0.08 11.85
N ASP A 247 -9.94 -0.29 13.16
CA ASP A 247 -8.70 -0.44 13.90
C ASP A 247 -7.89 -1.63 13.39
N PHE A 248 -6.59 -1.42 13.25
CA PHE A 248 -5.64 -2.49 13.01
C PHE A 248 -5.68 -3.49 14.17
N LYS A 249 -5.99 -4.74 13.90
CA LYS A 249 -6.06 -5.82 14.90
C LYS A 249 -4.80 -6.66 14.91
N GLU A 250 -4.48 -7.28 13.78
CA GLU A 250 -3.34 -8.16 13.60
C GLU A 250 -3.07 -8.36 12.12
N LEU A 251 -1.86 -8.77 11.79
CA LEU A 251 -1.47 -9.20 10.45
C LEU A 251 -2.17 -10.50 10.11
N ASN A 252 -2.64 -10.61 8.87
CA ASN A 252 -3.26 -11.82 8.35
C ASN A 252 -2.26 -12.75 7.62
N GLY A 253 -1.04 -12.25 7.37
CA GLY A 253 0.04 -12.96 6.69
C GLY A 253 0.09 -12.81 5.18
N ASP A 254 -0.78 -11.95 4.61
CA ASP A 254 -0.85 -11.65 3.17
C ASP A 254 -0.33 -10.23 2.85
N GLU A 255 0.11 -9.49 3.87
CA GLU A 255 0.63 -8.14 3.69
C GLU A 255 1.88 -8.13 2.81
N SER A 256 2.03 -7.07 2.05
CA SER A 256 3.25 -6.80 1.29
C SER A 256 4.41 -6.49 2.23
N PHE A 257 5.59 -7.05 1.93
CA PHE A 257 6.77 -6.84 2.76
C PHE A 257 8.06 -6.92 1.93
N TYR A 258 9.12 -6.35 2.49
CA TYR A 258 10.47 -6.45 1.96
C TYR A 258 11.51 -6.41 3.09
N PHE A 259 12.79 -6.54 2.75
CA PHE A 259 13.89 -6.38 3.71
C PHE A 259 14.68 -5.11 3.37
N ASN A 260 14.90 -4.25 4.36
CA ASN A 260 15.73 -3.07 4.19
C ASN A 260 17.24 -3.43 4.12
N GLU A 261 18.09 -2.42 3.91
CA GLU A 261 19.54 -2.60 3.79
C GLU A 261 20.19 -3.25 5.04
N LYS A 262 19.55 -3.14 6.20
CA LYS A 262 19.99 -3.77 7.45
C LYS A 262 19.50 -5.22 7.58
N GLY A 263 18.69 -5.71 6.65
CA GLY A 263 18.01 -7.00 6.70
C GLY A 263 16.85 -7.05 7.67
N GLU A 264 16.29 -5.90 8.08
CA GLU A 264 15.10 -5.81 8.89
C GLU A 264 13.86 -5.95 8.00
N LEU A 265 12.85 -6.65 8.51
CA LEU A 265 11.56 -6.79 7.84
C LEU A 265 10.81 -5.45 7.82
N VAL A 266 10.31 -5.06 6.67
CA VAL A 266 9.44 -3.90 6.50
C VAL A 266 8.09 -4.37 5.99
N ILE A 267 7.03 -4.06 6.73
CA ILE A 267 5.64 -4.33 6.35
C ILE A 267 5.05 -3.06 5.76
N THR A 268 4.36 -3.18 4.62
CA THR A 268 3.72 -2.06 3.93
C THR A 268 2.22 -2.18 3.98
N PHE A 269 1.54 -1.06 4.15
CA PHE A 269 0.09 -0.93 4.14
C PHE A 269 -0.32 0.09 3.09
N ASP A 270 -1.40 -0.20 2.40
CA ASP A 270 -2.00 0.71 1.44
C ASP A 270 -2.60 1.94 2.14
N GLU A 271 -2.79 3.02 1.39
CA GLU A 271 -3.50 4.19 1.88
C GLU A 271 -4.90 3.79 2.39
N THR A 272 -5.29 4.34 3.53
CA THR A 272 -6.53 4.04 4.27
C THR A 272 -6.64 2.65 4.89
N GLU A 273 -5.62 1.83 4.83
CA GLU A 273 -5.68 0.49 5.41
C GLU A 273 -5.54 0.51 6.94
N VAL A 274 -4.59 1.29 7.46
CA VAL A 274 -4.30 1.41 8.89
C VAL A 274 -4.20 2.86 9.39
N ALA A 275 -4.37 3.83 8.48
CA ALA A 275 -4.25 5.27 8.75
C ALA A 275 -5.21 6.07 7.87
N PRO A 276 -5.57 7.33 8.22
CA PRO A 276 -6.33 8.21 7.33
C PRO A 276 -5.58 8.51 6.03
N ALA A 277 -6.34 8.82 4.95
CA ALA A 277 -5.80 9.06 3.60
C ALA A 277 -4.66 10.09 3.54
N TYR A 278 -4.67 11.13 4.38
CA TYR A 278 -3.61 12.13 4.39
C TYR A 278 -2.24 11.60 4.80
N MET A 279 -2.18 10.41 5.41
CA MET A 279 -0.94 9.72 5.76
C MET A 279 -0.32 8.98 4.57
N GLY A 280 -1.08 8.80 3.47
CA GLY A 280 -0.66 7.99 2.33
C GLY A 280 -0.51 6.51 2.68
N ALA A 281 0.25 5.78 1.85
CA ALA A 281 0.69 4.43 2.16
C ALA A 281 1.76 4.48 3.26
N VAL A 282 1.65 3.62 4.27
CA VAL A 282 2.54 3.63 5.44
C VAL A 282 3.34 2.34 5.57
N GLU A 283 4.48 2.42 6.24
CA GLU A 283 5.41 1.30 6.41
C GLU A 283 5.90 1.20 7.85
N PHE A 284 6.08 -0.04 8.32
CA PHE A 284 6.65 -0.30 9.64
C PHE A 284 7.88 -1.20 9.51
N THR A 285 9.01 -0.70 9.98
CA THR A 285 10.24 -1.50 10.11
C THR A 285 10.19 -2.30 11.40
N ILE A 286 10.31 -3.61 11.29
CA ILE A 286 10.26 -4.53 12.41
C ILE A 286 11.71 -4.86 12.86
N PRO A 287 12.10 -4.49 14.09
CA PRO A 287 13.44 -4.73 14.58
C PRO A 287 13.81 -6.23 14.60
N GLN A 288 15.07 -6.54 14.34
CA GLN A 288 15.57 -7.94 14.43
C GLN A 288 15.43 -8.54 15.85
N SER A 289 15.30 -7.71 16.88
CA SER A 289 14.98 -8.19 18.22
C SER A 289 13.60 -8.86 18.33
N VAL A 290 12.68 -8.52 17.41
CA VAL A 290 11.34 -9.12 17.31
C VAL A 290 11.36 -10.33 16.38
N THR A 291 11.89 -10.16 15.17
CA THR A 291 11.80 -11.19 14.11
C THR A 291 12.92 -12.23 14.12
N GLY A 292 14.03 -11.91 14.75
CA GLY A 292 15.31 -12.61 14.54
C GLY A 292 15.96 -12.21 13.19
N ASN A 293 17.01 -12.91 12.82
CA ASN A 293 17.76 -12.65 11.61
C ASN A 293 17.25 -13.53 10.45
N PHE A 294 17.04 -12.95 9.27
CA PHE A 294 16.62 -13.63 8.04
C PHE A 294 17.82 -14.00 7.12
N LYS A 295 19.05 -13.96 7.64
CA LYS A 295 20.27 -14.34 6.89
C LYS A 295 20.33 -15.81 6.60
#